data_99a3a7e2e015c202bb0aa62ea3c05d09
#
_entry.id   99a3a7e2e015c202bb0aa62ea3c05d09
#
_cell.length_a   1.000
_cell.length_b   1.000
_cell.length_c   1.000
_cell.angle_alpha   90.00
_cell.angle_beta   90.00
_cell.angle_gamma   90.00
#
_symmetry.space_group_name_H-M   'P 1'
#
loop_
_entity.id
_entity.type
_entity.pdbx_description
1 polymer ?
#
loop_
_entity_poly.entity_id
_entity_poly.type
_entity_poly.pdbx_seq_one_letter_code
_entity_poly.pdbx_strand_id
1 'polypeptide(L)'
;MGGGNEEKDSIHAVQASIEHGVTTLDTAPFYGFGLSEEMIGKAIKGRDRSKIQLLTKFGLVWDGSNGGKGEFFFDAERNGTSVPIYKYAAKESIIKEGEASLRRLGTDYIDLLQIHWPDSTTPIQETMEALDVLIGQGKIRATGVSNYSVEQTAEAGKYLNVASNQVSYSMLNRGIEQELVPFALQHHLGIIAYSPMERGLLTGKYFQGSHLKENDHRNGYFRQFDLPKVQAFLETLTPMAEDKGASLSQLVLRWTTLQPGITIVL
;
A
#
# COMPACT_ATOMS: atom_id res chain seq x y z
N MET A 1 -6.36 -1.61 8.09
CA MET A 1 -6.56 -1.73 9.55
C MET A 1 -7.12 -0.41 10.03
N GLY A 2 -8.39 -0.30 10.13
CA GLY A 2 -9.07 0.95 10.46
C GLY A 2 -10.54 0.72 10.73
N GLY A 3 -10.88 -0.31 11.43
CA GLY A 3 -12.27 -0.62 11.68
C GLY A 3 -12.47 -1.62 12.80
N GLY A 4 -12.16 -1.23 14.04
CA GLY A 4 -12.75 -1.88 15.21
C GLY A 4 -12.30 -3.32 15.52
N ASN A 5 -11.22 -3.79 14.93
CA ASN A 5 -10.62 -5.06 15.36
C ASN A 5 -9.81 -4.82 16.63
N GLU A 6 -9.94 -5.70 17.61
CA GLU A 6 -9.08 -5.66 18.76
C GLU A 6 -7.60 -5.82 18.33
N GLU A 7 -6.69 -5.18 19.04
CA GLU A 7 -5.24 -5.24 18.77
C GLU A 7 -4.75 -6.69 18.67
N LYS A 8 -5.24 -7.54 19.57
CA LYS A 8 -4.91 -8.98 19.60
C LYS A 8 -5.27 -9.71 18.31
N ASP A 9 -6.44 -9.43 17.75
CA ASP A 9 -6.91 -10.09 16.52
C ASP A 9 -6.04 -9.67 15.32
N SER A 10 -5.65 -8.39 15.27
CA SER A 10 -4.75 -7.88 14.24
C SER A 10 -3.36 -8.53 14.34
N ILE A 11 -2.80 -8.64 15.53
CA ILE A 11 -1.51 -9.32 15.76
C ILE A 11 -1.61 -10.80 15.37
N HIS A 12 -2.64 -11.51 15.80
CA HIS A 12 -2.85 -12.92 15.47
C HIS A 12 -3.02 -13.14 13.97
N ALA A 13 -3.72 -12.24 13.26
CA ALA A 13 -3.87 -12.34 11.82
C ALA A 13 -2.51 -12.22 11.08
N VAL A 14 -1.64 -11.29 11.51
CA VAL A 14 -0.28 -11.17 10.95
C VAL A 14 0.55 -12.41 11.27
N GLN A 15 0.49 -12.91 12.50
CA GLN A 15 1.22 -14.11 12.92
C GLN A 15 0.78 -15.35 12.13
N ALA A 16 -0.53 -15.56 12.00
CA ALA A 16 -1.08 -16.64 11.20
C ALA A 16 -0.67 -16.55 9.72
N SER A 17 -0.68 -15.35 9.15
CA SER A 17 -0.22 -15.13 7.78
C SER A 17 1.24 -15.57 7.61
N ILE A 18 2.13 -15.20 8.52
CA ILE A 18 3.54 -15.59 8.48
C ILE A 18 3.67 -17.13 8.63
N GLU A 19 2.92 -17.75 9.51
CA GLU A 19 2.92 -19.20 9.71
C GLU A 19 2.42 -19.98 8.49
N HIS A 20 1.58 -19.35 7.66
CA HIS A 20 1.13 -19.89 6.38
C HIS A 20 2.02 -19.48 5.18
N GLY A 21 3.22 -18.96 5.44
CA GLY A 21 4.23 -18.71 4.41
C GLY A 21 4.20 -17.31 3.79
N VAL A 22 3.41 -16.37 4.33
CA VAL A 22 3.50 -14.96 3.91
C VAL A 22 4.78 -14.37 4.48
N THR A 23 5.68 -13.91 3.61
CA THR A 23 6.97 -13.34 4.00
C THR A 23 7.03 -11.82 3.87
N THR A 24 6.11 -11.22 3.14
CA THR A 24 6.08 -9.78 2.86
C THR A 24 4.91 -9.12 3.57
N LEU A 25 5.20 -8.10 4.38
CA LEU A 25 4.22 -7.33 5.14
C LEU A 25 4.28 -5.87 4.67
N ASP A 26 3.19 -5.35 4.10
CA ASP A 26 3.07 -3.94 3.70
C ASP A 26 2.24 -3.14 4.72
N THR A 27 2.74 -1.97 5.06
CA THR A 27 2.10 -1.04 5.98
C THR A 27 2.38 0.42 5.61
N ALA A 28 1.95 1.35 6.46
CA ALA A 28 2.31 2.76 6.40
C ALA A 28 2.13 3.43 7.76
N PRO A 29 2.89 4.49 8.06
CA PRO A 29 2.71 5.32 9.26
C PRO A 29 1.30 5.90 9.36
N PHE A 30 0.72 6.30 8.23
CA PHE A 30 -0.63 6.83 8.18
C PHE A 30 -1.71 5.81 8.60
N TYR A 31 -1.48 4.50 8.47
CA TYR A 31 -2.49 3.50 8.83
C TYR A 31 -2.70 3.43 10.35
N GLY A 32 -3.81 4.01 10.80
CA GLY A 32 -4.11 4.16 12.22
C GLY A 32 -3.13 5.07 12.95
N PHE A 33 -2.50 6.03 12.24
CA PHE A 33 -1.58 7.01 12.83
C PHE A 33 -0.42 6.36 13.60
N GLY A 34 0.21 5.35 12.99
CA GLY A 34 1.33 4.57 13.54
C GLY A 34 0.95 3.20 14.09
N LEU A 35 -0.31 3.01 14.44
CA LEU A 35 -0.79 1.77 15.09
C LEU A 35 -0.53 0.51 14.24
N SER A 36 -0.67 0.59 12.92
CA SER A 36 -0.41 -0.54 12.03
C SER A 36 1.04 -1.03 12.10
N GLU A 37 2.00 -0.11 12.12
CA GLU A 37 3.43 -0.45 12.26
C GLU A 37 3.72 -1.03 13.66
N GLU A 38 3.13 -0.50 14.72
CA GLU A 38 3.28 -1.03 16.08
C GLU A 38 2.73 -2.46 16.20
N MET A 39 1.57 -2.74 15.61
CA MET A 39 0.99 -4.08 15.58
C MET A 39 1.87 -5.08 14.84
N ILE A 40 2.42 -4.69 13.68
CA ILE A 40 3.38 -5.51 12.94
C ILE A 40 4.63 -5.75 13.79
N GLY A 41 5.19 -4.71 14.41
CA GLY A 41 6.35 -4.84 15.30
C GLY A 41 6.11 -5.84 16.43
N LYS A 42 4.92 -5.81 17.06
CA LYS A 42 4.52 -6.80 18.08
C LYS A 42 4.37 -8.20 17.50
N ALA A 43 3.80 -8.32 16.30
CA ALA A 43 3.57 -9.62 15.65
C ALA A 43 4.85 -10.35 15.25
N ILE A 44 5.88 -9.60 14.84
CA ILE A 44 7.18 -10.18 14.40
C ILE A 44 8.19 -10.31 15.52
N LYS A 45 7.91 -9.81 16.72
CA LYS A 45 8.82 -9.88 17.87
C LYS A 45 9.23 -11.32 18.18
N GLY A 46 10.54 -11.56 18.25
CA GLY A 46 11.12 -12.88 18.51
C GLY A 46 11.16 -13.82 17.31
N ARG A 47 10.70 -13.40 16.13
CA ARG A 47 10.84 -14.14 14.88
C ARG A 47 12.16 -13.81 14.18
N ASP A 48 12.60 -14.69 13.28
CA ASP A 48 13.77 -14.45 12.46
C ASP A 48 13.48 -13.31 11.45
N ARG A 49 14.03 -12.13 11.74
CA ARG A 49 13.80 -10.91 10.96
C ARG A 49 14.25 -11.05 9.51
N SER A 50 15.25 -11.89 9.24
CA SER A 50 15.80 -12.10 7.90
C SER A 50 14.83 -12.82 6.95
N LYS A 51 13.81 -13.48 7.48
CA LYS A 51 12.77 -14.19 6.72
C LYS A 51 11.53 -13.34 6.45
N ILE A 52 11.49 -12.11 6.95
CA ILE A 52 10.33 -11.21 6.82
C ILE A 52 10.78 -9.96 6.07
N GLN A 53 10.04 -9.60 5.02
CA GLN A 53 10.22 -8.38 4.27
C GLN A 53 9.22 -7.34 4.76
N LEU A 54 9.69 -6.24 5.32
CA LEU A 54 8.87 -5.14 5.80
C LEU A 54 8.87 -4.01 4.78
N LEU A 55 7.70 -3.71 4.26
CA LEU A 55 7.44 -2.60 3.37
C LEU A 55 6.65 -1.55 4.14
N THR A 56 7.14 -0.32 4.18
CA THR A 56 6.38 0.80 4.74
C THR A 56 6.54 2.05 3.89
N LYS A 57 5.93 3.14 4.30
CA LYS A 57 5.81 4.34 3.49
C LYS A 57 6.18 5.58 4.30
N PHE A 58 6.32 6.73 3.62
CA PHE A 58 6.53 8.05 4.20
C PHE A 58 5.82 9.11 3.37
N GLY A 59 5.84 10.35 3.82
CA GLY A 59 5.39 11.51 3.06
C GLY A 59 3.89 11.81 3.19
N LEU A 60 3.19 11.22 4.18
CA LEU A 60 1.89 11.69 4.63
C LEU A 60 2.01 12.16 6.07
N VAL A 61 2.00 13.48 6.27
CA VAL A 61 2.24 14.12 7.56
C VAL A 61 0.93 14.65 8.15
N TRP A 62 0.73 14.44 9.45
CA TRP A 62 -0.51 14.80 10.18
C TRP A 62 -0.28 15.42 11.57
N ASP A 63 0.96 15.44 12.03
CA ASP A 63 1.31 15.87 13.40
C ASP A 63 1.85 17.31 13.48
N GLY A 64 1.73 18.06 12.39
CA GLY A 64 2.25 19.42 12.27
C GLY A 64 3.77 19.51 12.11
N SER A 65 4.48 18.36 12.05
CA SER A 65 5.94 18.34 11.92
C SER A 65 6.45 18.92 10.60
N ASN A 66 5.57 19.08 9.60
CA ASN A 66 5.86 19.75 8.35
C ASN A 66 5.95 21.30 8.48
N GLY A 67 5.61 21.86 9.64
CA GLY A 67 5.62 23.31 9.87
C GLY A 67 4.70 24.11 8.94
N GLY A 68 3.59 23.51 8.52
CA GLY A 68 2.63 24.10 7.57
C GLY A 68 3.06 24.04 6.09
N LYS A 69 4.14 23.32 5.78
CA LYS A 69 4.60 23.08 4.39
C LYS A 69 3.94 21.84 3.80
N GLY A 70 4.11 21.65 2.50
CA GLY A 70 3.56 20.49 1.80
C GLY A 70 2.20 20.78 1.17
N GLU A 71 1.70 19.83 0.41
CA GLU A 71 0.43 19.89 -0.28
C GLU A 71 -0.68 19.30 0.60
N PHE A 72 -1.73 20.08 0.91
CA PHE A 72 -2.91 19.53 1.60
C PHE A 72 -3.53 18.42 0.76
N PHE A 73 -3.83 17.28 1.39
CA PHE A 73 -4.36 16.12 0.71
C PHE A 73 -5.83 15.86 1.05
N PHE A 74 -6.14 15.67 2.32
CA PHE A 74 -7.51 15.51 2.83
C PHE A 74 -7.52 15.60 4.35
N ASP A 75 -8.74 15.68 4.91
CA ASP A 75 -8.94 15.57 6.36
C ASP A 75 -9.25 14.13 6.76
N ALA A 76 -8.55 13.62 7.77
CA ALA A 76 -8.80 12.32 8.38
C ALA A 76 -9.37 12.48 9.80
N GLU A 77 -10.18 11.52 10.22
CA GLU A 77 -10.67 11.49 11.59
C GLU A 77 -9.68 10.73 12.51
N ARG A 78 -9.30 11.37 13.63
CA ARG A 78 -8.53 10.74 14.70
C ARG A 78 -9.19 11.02 16.03
N ASN A 79 -9.72 9.98 16.70
CA ASN A 79 -10.39 10.10 18.00
C ASN A 79 -11.51 11.17 18.04
N GLY A 80 -12.33 11.21 16.99
CA GLY A 80 -13.43 12.18 16.87
C GLY A 80 -12.98 13.61 16.47
N THR A 81 -11.71 13.82 16.16
CA THR A 81 -11.17 15.11 15.72
C THR A 81 -10.71 15.01 14.27
N SER A 82 -11.06 16.02 13.47
CA SER A 82 -10.54 16.17 12.10
C SER A 82 -9.08 16.59 12.15
N VAL A 83 -8.24 15.85 11.41
CA VAL A 83 -6.79 16.07 11.34
C VAL A 83 -6.40 16.25 9.88
N PRO A 84 -5.82 17.40 9.48
CA PRO A 84 -5.40 17.61 8.11
C PRO A 84 -4.18 16.76 7.77
N ILE A 85 -4.23 16.12 6.62
CA ILE A 85 -3.14 15.30 6.09
C ILE A 85 -2.46 16.06 4.95
N TYR A 86 -1.15 16.12 4.99
CA TYR A 86 -0.33 16.78 3.97
C TYR A 86 0.58 15.77 3.29
N LYS A 87 0.75 15.91 1.98
CA LYS A 87 1.85 15.30 1.25
C LYS A 87 3.09 16.16 1.43
N TYR A 88 4.15 15.62 2.02
CA TYR A 88 5.37 16.35 2.30
C TYR A 88 6.57 15.39 2.34
N ALA A 89 7.49 15.56 1.41
CA ALA A 89 8.61 14.65 1.20
C ALA A 89 9.98 15.36 1.22
N ALA A 90 10.11 16.42 2.03
CA ALA A 90 11.39 17.08 2.24
C ALA A 90 12.35 16.18 3.03
N LYS A 91 13.65 16.32 2.76
CA LYS A 91 14.72 15.45 3.25
C LYS A 91 14.68 15.19 4.75
N GLU A 92 14.54 16.25 5.55
CA GLU A 92 14.52 16.12 7.01
C GLU A 92 13.28 15.36 7.53
N SER A 93 12.11 15.57 6.88
CA SER A 93 10.87 14.85 7.19
C SER A 93 11.03 13.36 6.93
N ILE A 94 11.56 12.98 5.77
CA ILE A 94 11.75 11.58 5.36
C ILE A 94 12.66 10.84 6.33
N ILE A 95 13.79 11.44 6.71
CA ILE A 95 14.73 10.83 7.66
C ILE A 95 14.03 10.60 9.00
N LYS A 96 13.32 11.61 9.52
CA LYS A 96 12.57 11.53 10.78
C LYS A 96 11.46 10.49 10.72
N GLU A 97 10.70 10.43 9.63
CA GLU A 97 9.63 9.45 9.43
C GLU A 97 10.18 8.02 9.35
N GLY A 98 11.26 7.80 8.58
CA GLY A 98 11.91 6.48 8.48
C GLY A 98 12.42 5.98 9.83
N GLU A 99 13.07 6.84 10.62
CA GLU A 99 13.51 6.50 11.98
C GLU A 99 12.33 6.24 12.94
N ALA A 100 11.23 6.98 12.78
CA ALA A 100 10.03 6.74 13.57
C ALA A 100 9.37 5.40 13.20
N SER A 101 9.36 5.04 11.93
CA SER A 101 8.88 3.73 11.46
C SER A 101 9.72 2.58 12.01
N LEU A 102 11.05 2.69 12.01
CA LEU A 102 11.95 1.71 12.63
C LEU A 102 11.63 1.48 14.11
N ARG A 103 11.39 2.57 14.86
CA ARG A 103 11.02 2.47 16.28
C ARG A 103 9.67 1.77 16.48
N ARG A 104 8.64 2.10 15.68
CA ARG A 104 7.31 1.47 15.79
C ARG A 104 7.34 0.00 15.38
N LEU A 105 8.08 -0.32 14.33
CA LEU A 105 8.28 -1.70 13.86
C LEU A 105 9.20 -2.52 14.76
N GLY A 106 9.99 -1.89 15.63
CA GLY A 106 10.93 -2.57 16.53
C GLY A 106 12.03 -3.32 15.78
N THR A 107 12.58 -2.72 14.72
CA THR A 107 13.59 -3.32 13.84
C THR A 107 14.68 -2.31 13.47
N ASP A 108 15.86 -2.80 13.12
CA ASP A 108 17.00 -1.96 12.75
C ASP A 108 17.00 -1.57 11.27
N TYR A 109 16.21 -2.25 10.43
CA TYR A 109 16.10 -1.94 9.01
C TYR A 109 14.70 -2.22 8.45
N ILE A 110 14.34 -1.47 7.40
CA ILE A 110 13.16 -1.65 6.56
C ILE A 110 13.63 -2.22 5.21
N ASP A 111 12.94 -3.23 4.69
CA ASP A 111 13.34 -3.84 3.41
C ASP A 111 13.00 -2.94 2.23
N LEU A 112 11.84 -2.26 2.25
CA LEU A 112 11.44 -1.30 1.22
C LEU A 112 10.74 -0.10 1.85
N LEU A 113 11.32 1.09 1.68
CA LEU A 113 10.69 2.35 2.08
C LEU A 113 10.19 3.10 0.85
N GLN A 114 8.92 3.47 0.84
CA GLN A 114 8.24 4.02 -0.33
C GLN A 114 7.63 5.39 -0.03
N ILE A 115 7.72 6.34 -0.98
CA ILE A 115 6.87 7.53 -0.89
C ILE A 115 5.41 7.12 -1.11
N HIS A 116 4.49 7.54 -0.23
CA HIS A 116 3.09 7.10 -0.24
C HIS A 116 2.29 7.73 -1.39
N TRP A 117 2.52 9.01 -1.64
CA TRP A 117 1.95 9.79 -2.74
C TRP A 117 2.96 10.81 -3.23
N PRO A 118 2.96 11.16 -4.52
CA PRO A 118 3.82 12.23 -5.02
C PRO A 118 3.50 13.54 -4.29
N ASP A 119 4.54 14.22 -3.84
CA ASP A 119 4.49 15.56 -3.27
C ASP A 119 4.92 16.58 -4.33
N SER A 120 4.02 17.52 -4.68
CA SER A 120 4.29 18.56 -5.69
C SER A 120 5.12 19.72 -5.14
N THR A 121 5.36 19.76 -3.83
CA THR A 121 6.06 20.88 -3.16
C THR A 121 7.54 20.62 -2.91
N THR A 122 7.98 19.36 -3.04
CA THR A 122 9.37 18.95 -2.88
C THR A 122 9.93 18.38 -4.17
N PRO A 123 11.11 18.82 -4.64
CA PRO A 123 11.76 18.21 -5.80
C PRO A 123 12.01 16.72 -5.59
N ILE A 124 11.74 15.88 -6.60
CA ILE A 124 11.98 14.43 -6.54
C ILE A 124 13.45 14.12 -6.20
N GLN A 125 14.39 14.92 -6.70
CA GLN A 125 15.80 14.81 -6.35
C GLN A 125 16.04 14.85 -4.85
N GLU A 126 15.47 15.81 -4.13
CA GLU A 126 15.63 15.95 -2.68
C GLU A 126 15.09 14.73 -1.92
N THR A 127 13.93 14.22 -2.37
CA THR A 127 13.33 12.99 -1.85
C THR A 127 14.29 11.79 -2.03
N MET A 128 14.86 11.62 -3.21
CA MET A 128 15.80 10.53 -3.49
C MET A 128 17.11 10.65 -2.71
N GLU A 129 17.64 11.86 -2.54
CA GLU A 129 18.82 12.12 -1.71
C GLU A 129 18.60 11.75 -0.23
N ALA A 130 17.39 11.97 0.29
CA ALA A 130 17.05 11.55 1.65
C ALA A 130 17.05 10.02 1.79
N LEU A 131 16.49 9.32 0.81
CA LEU A 131 16.47 7.86 0.78
C LEU A 131 17.88 7.28 0.64
N ASP A 132 18.76 7.89 -0.16
CA ASP A 132 20.17 7.49 -0.29
C ASP A 132 20.90 7.60 1.05
N VAL A 133 20.66 8.65 1.83
CA VAL A 133 21.18 8.77 3.21
C VAL A 133 20.74 7.60 4.08
N LEU A 134 19.45 7.22 4.03
CA LEU A 134 18.95 6.09 4.83
C LEU A 134 19.50 4.74 4.38
N ILE A 135 19.76 4.55 3.08
CA ILE A 135 20.48 3.38 2.54
C ILE A 135 21.91 3.36 3.08
N GLY A 136 22.64 4.48 2.96
CA GLY A 136 24.03 4.59 3.44
C GLY A 136 24.18 4.33 4.93
N GLN A 137 23.13 4.62 5.71
CA GLN A 137 23.05 4.32 7.15
C GLN A 137 22.62 2.87 7.45
N GLY A 138 22.28 2.07 6.44
CA GLY A 138 21.78 0.70 6.62
C GLY A 138 20.36 0.62 7.19
N LYS A 139 19.62 1.75 7.29
CA LYS A 139 18.28 1.82 7.83
C LYS A 139 17.21 1.30 6.87
N ILE A 140 17.46 1.39 5.58
CA ILE A 140 16.59 0.82 4.54
C ILE A 140 17.43 0.02 3.54
N ARG A 141 16.85 -1.01 2.95
CA ARG A 141 17.54 -1.88 1.96
C ARG A 141 17.27 -1.47 0.53
N ALA A 142 16.04 -0.99 0.27
CA ALA A 142 15.58 -0.58 -1.05
C ALA A 142 14.62 0.60 -0.95
N THR A 143 14.49 1.31 -2.05
CA THR A 143 13.55 2.42 -2.19
C THR A 143 12.48 2.09 -3.22
N GLY A 144 11.28 2.61 -3.00
CA GLY A 144 10.17 2.51 -3.92
C GLY A 144 9.38 3.80 -3.98
N VAL A 145 8.49 3.86 -4.93
CA VAL A 145 7.51 4.93 -5.04
C VAL A 145 6.10 4.34 -5.01
N SER A 146 5.10 5.17 -4.75
CA SER A 146 3.71 4.76 -4.84
C SER A 146 2.89 5.86 -5.51
N ASN A 147 2.01 5.46 -6.44
CA ASN A 147 1.17 6.36 -7.23
C ASN A 147 1.93 7.38 -8.10
N TYR A 148 3.18 7.08 -8.44
CA TYR A 148 3.96 7.90 -9.38
C TYR A 148 3.57 7.57 -10.82
N SER A 149 3.55 8.61 -11.67
CA SER A 149 3.48 8.41 -13.12
C SER A 149 4.77 7.78 -13.66
N VAL A 150 4.77 7.42 -14.95
CA VAL A 150 5.97 6.94 -15.65
C VAL A 150 7.08 8.00 -15.62
N GLU A 151 6.72 9.27 -15.88
CA GLU A 151 7.67 10.39 -15.88
C GLU A 151 8.28 10.62 -14.51
N GLN A 152 7.45 10.64 -13.46
CA GLN A 152 7.91 10.80 -12.08
C GLN A 152 8.81 9.63 -11.64
N THR A 153 8.44 8.40 -12.04
CA THR A 153 9.24 7.21 -11.75
C THR A 153 10.58 7.24 -12.48
N ALA A 154 10.57 7.65 -13.76
CA ALA A 154 11.79 7.81 -14.55
C ALA A 154 12.69 8.93 -14.00
N GLU A 155 12.09 10.02 -13.52
CA GLU A 155 12.85 11.10 -12.89
C GLU A 155 13.50 10.62 -11.59
N ALA A 156 12.76 9.96 -10.71
CA ALA A 156 13.31 9.37 -9.47
C ALA A 156 14.49 8.43 -9.76
N GLY A 157 14.36 7.61 -10.80
CA GLY A 157 15.40 6.67 -11.25
C GLY A 157 16.70 7.31 -11.72
N LYS A 158 16.72 8.62 -12.01
CA LYS A 158 17.96 9.35 -12.34
C LYS A 158 18.86 9.58 -11.12
N TYR A 159 18.28 9.63 -9.93
CA TYR A 159 18.98 9.98 -8.70
C TYR A 159 19.27 8.78 -7.81
N LEU A 160 18.37 7.78 -7.81
CA LEU A 160 18.49 6.60 -6.99
C LEU A 160 17.77 5.41 -7.66
N ASN A 161 18.26 4.19 -7.44
CA ASN A 161 17.58 2.99 -7.94
C ASN A 161 16.20 2.85 -7.27
N VAL A 162 15.13 2.84 -8.06
CA VAL A 162 13.75 2.64 -7.61
C VAL A 162 13.38 1.18 -7.84
N ALA A 163 13.18 0.42 -6.78
CA ALA A 163 12.90 -1.02 -6.87
C ALA A 163 11.45 -1.31 -7.27
N SER A 164 10.51 -0.42 -6.93
CA SER A 164 9.09 -0.66 -7.20
C SER A 164 8.26 0.61 -7.32
N ASN A 165 7.13 0.50 -8.04
CA ASN A 165 6.02 1.46 -7.94
C ASN A 165 4.78 0.71 -7.43
N GLN A 166 4.24 1.16 -6.29
CA GLN A 166 3.02 0.59 -5.70
C GLN A 166 1.80 1.36 -6.20
N VAL A 167 0.91 0.69 -6.93
CA VAL A 167 -0.21 1.33 -7.63
C VAL A 167 -1.50 0.52 -7.50
N SER A 168 -2.65 1.20 -7.66
CA SER A 168 -3.94 0.53 -7.72
C SER A 168 -4.07 -0.30 -9.00
N TYR A 169 -4.41 -1.58 -8.85
CA TYR A 169 -4.64 -2.45 -9.99
C TYR A 169 -5.63 -3.57 -9.66
N SER A 170 -6.62 -3.73 -10.51
CA SER A 170 -7.64 -4.76 -10.41
C SER A 170 -8.25 -5.07 -11.77
N MET A 171 -9.16 -6.05 -11.82
CA MET A 171 -9.96 -6.32 -13.03
C MET A 171 -10.80 -5.12 -13.50
N LEU A 172 -11.16 -4.20 -12.60
CA LEU A 172 -11.95 -2.99 -12.89
C LEU A 172 -11.10 -1.74 -13.08
N ASN A 173 -9.85 -1.75 -12.61
CA ASN A 173 -8.92 -0.63 -12.72
C ASN A 173 -7.63 -1.10 -13.41
N ARG A 174 -7.58 -0.96 -14.72
CA ARG A 174 -6.52 -1.47 -15.60
C ARG A 174 -5.67 -0.38 -16.24
N GLY A 175 -5.81 0.87 -15.80
CA GLY A 175 -5.16 2.03 -16.45
C GLY A 175 -3.64 1.95 -16.52
N ILE A 176 -2.98 1.24 -15.59
CA ILE A 176 -1.52 1.09 -15.60
C ILE A 176 -0.97 0.25 -16.76
N GLU A 177 -1.81 -0.55 -17.43
CA GLU A 177 -1.38 -1.48 -18.49
C GLU A 177 -0.87 -0.76 -19.74
N GLN A 178 -1.30 0.45 -19.98
CA GLN A 178 -0.95 1.18 -21.21
C GLN A 178 0.47 1.76 -21.18
N GLU A 179 0.91 2.25 -20.03
CA GLU A 179 2.17 2.98 -19.91
C GLU A 179 3.09 2.40 -18.81
N LEU A 180 2.58 2.24 -17.59
CA LEU A 180 3.42 1.85 -16.47
C LEU A 180 3.89 0.39 -16.56
N VAL A 181 3.05 -0.54 -17.00
CA VAL A 181 3.44 -1.95 -17.16
C VAL A 181 4.54 -2.12 -18.21
N PRO A 182 4.43 -1.59 -19.44
CA PRO A 182 5.52 -1.62 -20.41
C PRO A 182 6.81 -0.99 -19.89
N PHE A 183 6.71 0.18 -19.25
CA PHE A 183 7.84 0.86 -18.63
C PHE A 183 8.51 -0.01 -17.56
N ALA A 184 7.73 -0.58 -16.67
CA ALA A 184 8.23 -1.43 -15.58
C ALA A 184 8.97 -2.67 -16.11
N LEU A 185 8.42 -3.34 -17.13
CA LEU A 185 9.08 -4.47 -17.78
C LEU A 185 10.40 -4.07 -18.44
N GLN A 186 10.43 -2.93 -19.13
CA GLN A 186 11.64 -2.43 -19.79
C GLN A 186 12.74 -2.03 -18.80
N HIS A 187 12.37 -1.48 -17.64
CA HIS A 187 13.32 -0.94 -16.65
C HIS A 187 13.55 -1.85 -15.44
N HIS A 188 13.02 -3.10 -15.46
CA HIS A 188 13.13 -4.04 -14.33
C HIS A 188 12.56 -3.48 -13.02
N LEU A 189 11.52 -2.65 -13.11
CA LEU A 189 10.81 -2.07 -11.98
C LEU A 189 9.73 -3.05 -11.49
N GLY A 190 9.67 -3.32 -10.19
CA GLY A 190 8.59 -4.11 -9.61
C GLY A 190 7.28 -3.31 -9.55
N ILE A 191 6.14 -3.92 -9.93
CA ILE A 191 4.81 -3.36 -9.66
C ILE A 191 4.20 -4.08 -8.47
N ILE A 192 3.88 -3.31 -7.42
CA ILE A 192 3.13 -3.77 -6.26
C ILE A 192 1.68 -3.32 -6.43
N ALA A 193 0.79 -4.27 -6.71
CA ALA A 193 -0.62 -3.99 -6.97
C ALA A 193 -1.42 -3.93 -5.68
N TYR A 194 -1.97 -2.75 -5.33
CA TYR A 194 -2.88 -2.63 -4.21
C TYR A 194 -4.35 -2.58 -4.65
N SER A 195 -5.26 -2.93 -3.72
CA SER A 195 -6.72 -3.01 -3.94
C SER A 195 -7.15 -3.97 -5.07
N PRO A 196 -6.56 -5.16 -5.21
CA PRO A 196 -6.90 -6.11 -6.28
C PRO A 196 -8.36 -6.57 -6.22
N MET A 197 -8.98 -6.48 -5.05
CA MET A 197 -10.37 -6.86 -4.78
C MET A 197 -11.34 -5.67 -4.77
N GLU A 198 -10.91 -4.45 -5.16
CA GLU A 198 -11.71 -3.23 -5.08
C GLU A 198 -12.42 -3.06 -3.73
N ARG A 199 -11.62 -3.13 -2.65
CA ARG A 199 -12.10 -3.07 -1.25
C ARG A 199 -13.16 -4.12 -0.92
N GLY A 200 -13.13 -5.26 -1.63
CA GLY A 200 -14.05 -6.37 -1.45
C GLY A 200 -15.23 -6.39 -2.41
N LEU A 201 -15.39 -5.41 -3.31
CA LEU A 201 -16.45 -5.41 -4.32
C LEU A 201 -16.40 -6.65 -5.21
N LEU A 202 -15.20 -7.03 -5.65
CA LEU A 202 -14.96 -8.19 -6.51
C LEU A 202 -15.10 -9.55 -5.80
N THR A 203 -15.45 -9.57 -4.51
CA THR A 203 -15.81 -10.82 -3.82
C THR A 203 -17.20 -11.32 -4.20
N GLY A 204 -18.05 -10.46 -4.77
CA GLY A 204 -19.44 -10.76 -5.10
C GLY A 204 -20.42 -10.69 -3.91
N LYS A 205 -19.91 -10.70 -2.66
CA LYS A 205 -20.76 -10.81 -1.45
C LYS A 205 -21.80 -9.69 -1.30
N TYR A 206 -21.51 -8.49 -1.83
CA TYR A 206 -22.42 -7.35 -1.75
C TYR A 206 -23.60 -7.44 -2.72
N PHE A 207 -23.58 -8.35 -3.66
CA PHE A 207 -24.67 -8.71 -4.57
C PHE A 207 -25.49 -9.92 -4.08
N GLN A 208 -25.04 -10.55 -2.98
CA GLN A 208 -25.65 -11.73 -2.38
C GLN A 208 -26.26 -11.43 -0.99
N GLY A 209 -26.73 -10.20 -0.77
CA GLY A 209 -27.41 -9.81 0.45
C GLY A 209 -26.53 -9.30 1.58
N SER A 210 -25.23 -9.23 1.40
CA SER A 210 -24.36 -8.54 2.37
C SER A 210 -24.46 -7.03 2.17
N HIS A 211 -24.67 -6.29 3.26
CA HIS A 211 -24.77 -4.83 3.21
C HIS A 211 -23.63 -4.18 3.99
N LEU A 212 -23.13 -3.05 3.49
CA LEU A 212 -22.23 -2.19 4.24
C LEU A 212 -23.03 -1.43 5.32
N LYS A 213 -22.42 -1.18 6.46
CA LYS A 213 -22.98 -0.27 7.46
C LYS A 213 -23.08 1.14 6.85
N GLU A 214 -24.02 1.94 7.34
CA GLU A 214 -24.30 3.28 6.78
C GLU A 214 -23.05 4.17 6.75
N ASN A 215 -22.23 4.12 7.81
CA ASN A 215 -21.00 4.92 7.95
C ASN A 215 -19.76 4.23 7.36
N ASP A 216 -19.90 3.15 6.59
CA ASP A 216 -18.75 2.48 5.98
C ASP A 216 -18.23 3.32 4.80
N HIS A 217 -16.95 3.70 4.87
CA HIS A 217 -16.29 4.50 3.83
C HIS A 217 -16.36 3.88 2.42
N ARG A 218 -16.57 2.57 2.33
CA ARG A 218 -16.75 1.85 1.06
C ARG A 218 -18.03 2.23 0.34
N ASN A 219 -19.07 2.73 1.04
CA ASN A 219 -20.29 3.24 0.41
C ASN A 219 -19.97 4.35 -0.61
N GLY A 220 -19.11 5.32 -0.23
CA GLY A 220 -18.65 6.36 -1.14
C GLY A 220 -17.78 5.81 -2.28
N TYR A 221 -16.89 4.90 -1.96
CA TYR A 221 -16.00 4.28 -2.93
C TYR A 221 -16.74 3.47 -4.00
N PHE A 222 -17.77 2.70 -3.63
CA PHE A 222 -18.50 1.87 -4.58
C PHE A 222 -19.36 2.67 -5.55
N ARG A 223 -19.73 3.93 -5.22
CA ARG A 223 -20.50 4.80 -6.12
C ARG A 223 -19.78 5.17 -7.42
N GLN A 224 -18.46 5.02 -7.50
CA GLN A 224 -17.72 5.26 -8.73
C GLN A 224 -17.89 4.16 -9.78
N PHE A 225 -18.45 3.01 -9.39
CA PHE A 225 -18.68 1.86 -10.27
C PHE A 225 -20.15 1.76 -10.68
N ASP A 226 -20.37 1.31 -11.92
CA ASP A 226 -21.70 0.86 -12.37
C ASP A 226 -21.96 -0.53 -11.77
N LEU A 227 -22.56 -0.55 -10.58
CA LEU A 227 -22.76 -1.78 -9.81
C LEU A 227 -23.51 -2.87 -10.56
N PRO A 228 -24.61 -2.59 -11.33
CA PRO A 228 -25.24 -3.58 -12.19
C PRO A 228 -24.27 -4.23 -13.20
N LYS A 229 -23.39 -3.45 -13.83
CA LYS A 229 -22.39 -4.00 -14.75
C LYS A 229 -21.35 -4.83 -14.02
N VAL A 230 -20.91 -4.40 -12.84
CA VAL A 230 -19.98 -5.19 -12.02
C VAL A 230 -20.63 -6.51 -11.62
N GLN A 231 -21.89 -6.51 -11.20
CA GLN A 231 -22.62 -7.74 -10.87
C GLN A 231 -22.67 -8.69 -12.06
N ALA A 232 -23.14 -8.21 -13.23
CA ALA A 232 -23.20 -9.01 -14.44
C ALA A 232 -21.83 -9.59 -14.85
N PHE A 233 -20.76 -8.78 -14.69
CA PHE A 233 -19.40 -9.26 -14.93
C PHE A 233 -19.01 -10.39 -13.96
N LEU A 234 -19.29 -10.24 -12.66
CA LEU A 234 -18.97 -11.26 -11.67
C LEU A 234 -19.77 -12.57 -11.90
N GLU A 235 -21.01 -12.45 -12.37
CA GLU A 235 -21.84 -13.61 -12.76
C GLU A 235 -21.20 -14.40 -13.90
N THR A 236 -20.48 -13.75 -14.84
CA THR A 236 -19.72 -14.46 -15.87
C THR A 236 -18.49 -15.17 -15.34
N LEU A 237 -17.90 -14.71 -14.25
CA LEU A 237 -16.71 -15.31 -13.63
C LEU A 237 -17.04 -16.45 -12.66
N THR A 238 -18.23 -16.47 -12.09
CA THR A 238 -18.64 -17.46 -11.09
C THR A 238 -18.52 -18.90 -11.60
N PRO A 239 -19.03 -19.28 -12.79
CA PRO A 239 -18.87 -20.64 -13.32
C PRO A 239 -17.39 -21.03 -13.53
N MET A 240 -16.54 -20.04 -13.87
CA MET A 240 -15.10 -20.29 -14.05
C MET A 240 -14.40 -20.58 -12.71
N ALA A 241 -14.83 -19.96 -11.64
CA ALA A 241 -14.33 -20.23 -10.30
C ALA A 241 -14.80 -21.62 -9.81
N GLU A 242 -16.09 -21.93 -10.00
CA GLU A 242 -16.70 -23.20 -9.63
C GLU A 242 -16.02 -24.38 -10.34
N ASP A 243 -15.78 -24.26 -11.66
CA ASP A 243 -15.06 -25.29 -12.45
C ASP A 243 -13.66 -25.62 -11.88
N LYS A 244 -13.04 -24.66 -11.22
CA LYS A 244 -11.72 -24.78 -10.57
C LYS A 244 -11.80 -25.15 -9.10
N GLY A 245 -12.98 -25.35 -8.53
CA GLY A 245 -13.19 -25.56 -7.10
C GLY A 245 -12.70 -24.37 -6.25
N ALA A 246 -12.76 -23.17 -6.80
CA ALA A 246 -12.24 -21.95 -6.17
C ALA A 246 -13.37 -20.96 -5.88
N SER A 247 -13.15 -20.10 -4.90
CA SER A 247 -14.03 -18.94 -4.71
C SER A 247 -13.75 -17.86 -5.76
N LEU A 248 -14.73 -17.00 -5.99
CA LEU A 248 -14.58 -15.82 -6.87
C LEU A 248 -13.40 -14.94 -6.43
N SER A 249 -13.20 -14.76 -5.12
CA SER A 249 -12.05 -14.04 -4.56
C SER A 249 -10.71 -14.66 -4.96
N GLN A 250 -10.60 -15.98 -4.89
CA GLN A 250 -9.37 -16.69 -5.31
C GLN A 250 -9.12 -16.55 -6.80
N LEU A 251 -10.17 -16.62 -7.62
CA LEU A 251 -10.06 -16.40 -9.08
C LEU A 251 -9.55 -14.99 -9.39
N VAL A 252 -10.14 -13.97 -8.77
CA VAL A 252 -9.76 -12.56 -8.96
C VAL A 252 -8.31 -12.30 -8.52
N LEU A 253 -7.90 -12.78 -7.35
CA LEU A 253 -6.52 -12.66 -6.88
C LEU A 253 -5.55 -13.39 -7.82
N ARG A 254 -5.90 -14.62 -8.22
CA ARG A 254 -5.06 -15.39 -9.16
C ARG A 254 -4.91 -14.67 -10.49
N TRP A 255 -5.99 -14.09 -11.02
CA TRP A 255 -5.91 -13.29 -12.24
C TRP A 255 -4.92 -12.15 -12.09
N THR A 256 -5.01 -11.38 -10.99
CA THR A 256 -4.10 -10.24 -10.75
C THR A 256 -2.64 -10.70 -10.68
N THR A 257 -2.35 -11.81 -9.99
CA THR A 257 -0.98 -12.33 -9.87
C THR A 257 -0.38 -12.85 -11.18
N LEU A 258 -1.22 -13.15 -12.18
CA LEU A 258 -0.78 -13.64 -13.47
C LEU A 258 -0.58 -12.54 -14.52
N GLN A 259 -0.93 -11.30 -14.21
CA GLN A 259 -0.77 -10.23 -15.19
C GLN A 259 0.71 -9.87 -15.40
N PRO A 260 1.11 -9.64 -16.67
CA PRO A 260 2.48 -9.23 -16.98
C PRO A 260 2.89 -8.00 -16.17
N GLY A 261 4.12 -8.00 -15.66
CA GLY A 261 4.69 -6.89 -14.92
C GLY A 261 4.26 -6.79 -13.45
N ILE A 262 3.20 -7.47 -13.01
CA ILE A 262 2.78 -7.48 -11.61
C ILE A 262 3.72 -8.39 -10.81
N THR A 263 4.40 -7.80 -9.82
CA THR A 263 5.40 -8.50 -8.99
C THR A 263 4.79 -9.00 -7.68
N ILE A 264 4.02 -8.14 -7.00
CA ILE A 264 3.37 -8.43 -5.72
C ILE A 264 1.93 -7.94 -5.78
N VAL A 265 1.03 -8.69 -5.14
CA VAL A 265 -0.39 -8.34 -4.95
C VAL A 265 -0.67 -8.22 -3.45
N LEU A 266 -1.24 -7.07 -3.01
CA LEU A 266 -1.53 -6.75 -1.60
C LEU A 266 -3.02 -6.89 -1.29
#